data_5d6a64c775e7acc35eb5076b6926a93d
#
_entry.id   5d6a64c775e7acc35eb5076b6926a93d
#
_cell.length_a   1.000
_cell.length_b   1.000
_cell.length_c   1.000
_cell.angle_alpha   90.00
_cell.angle_beta   90.00
_cell.angle_gamma   90.00
#
_symmetry.space_group_name_H-M   'P 1'
#
loop_
_entity.id
_entity.type
_entity.pdbx_description
1 polymer ?
#
loop_
_entity_poly.entity_id
_entity_poly.type
_entity_poly.pdbx_seq_one_letter_code
_entity_poly.pdbx_strand_id
1 'polypeptide(L)'
;MPDPIEREARETYEKFVAVRDEIDAGKKPWSVLADFFTEDAAYIDPAWGRIEGRDAIREFFVKSMAGLTGHGWSTPENWIMVDGPRLVSQWDQVMGTGADGKPRFVAGLSILYYAGDGRFCYSHDMLNMTHVGQTMKAMAWRPPAGVNMPPREPNRDVSLPKAWRHLDAKRP
;
A
#
# COMPACT_ATOMS: atom_id res chain seq x y z
N MET A 1 -22.98 -17.86 7.22
CA MET A 1 -22.84 -16.39 7.18
C MET A 1 -21.35 -16.10 7.33
N PRO A 2 -20.76 -15.13 6.62
CA PRO A 2 -19.35 -14.78 6.83
C PRO A 2 -19.11 -14.37 8.29
N ASP A 3 -17.92 -14.64 8.77
CA ASP A 3 -17.47 -14.24 10.11
C ASP A 3 -17.64 -12.71 10.26
N PRO A 4 -18.16 -12.20 11.39
CA PRO A 4 -18.26 -10.76 11.62
C PRO A 4 -16.97 -10.00 11.35
N ILE A 5 -15.82 -10.57 11.75
CA ILE A 5 -14.52 -9.94 11.53
C ILE A 5 -14.13 -9.86 10.04
N GLU A 6 -14.47 -10.88 9.25
CA GLU A 6 -14.26 -10.87 7.80
C GLU A 6 -15.06 -9.77 7.11
N ARG A 7 -16.33 -9.61 7.54
CA ARG A 7 -17.19 -8.56 7.03
C ARG A 7 -16.62 -7.16 7.36
N GLU A 8 -16.25 -6.94 8.61
CA GLU A 8 -15.67 -5.65 9.04
C GLU A 8 -14.34 -5.35 8.34
N ALA A 9 -13.48 -6.36 8.20
CA ALA A 9 -12.21 -6.23 7.48
C ALA A 9 -12.44 -5.84 6.01
N ARG A 10 -13.39 -6.51 5.35
CA ARG A 10 -13.80 -6.20 3.97
C ARG A 10 -14.34 -4.78 3.83
N GLU A 11 -15.32 -4.41 4.65
CA GLU A 11 -15.94 -3.08 4.62
C GLU A 11 -14.91 -1.98 4.90
N THR A 12 -13.96 -2.23 5.81
CA THR A 12 -12.86 -1.29 6.09
C THR A 12 -11.95 -1.14 4.88
N TYR A 13 -11.60 -2.25 4.23
CA TYR A 13 -10.75 -2.20 3.05
C TYR A 13 -11.45 -1.53 1.85
N GLU A 14 -12.73 -1.78 1.64
CA GLU A 14 -13.52 -1.10 0.60
C GLU A 14 -13.55 0.42 0.82
N LYS A 15 -13.65 0.89 2.08
CA LYS A 15 -13.51 2.31 2.41
C LYS A 15 -12.10 2.84 2.14
N PHE A 16 -11.07 2.06 2.48
CA PHE A 16 -9.67 2.39 2.18
C PHE A 16 -9.45 2.57 0.68
N VAL A 17 -9.94 1.64 -0.15
CA VAL A 17 -9.86 1.72 -1.62
C VAL A 17 -10.62 2.96 -2.13
N ALA A 18 -11.84 3.20 -1.67
CA ALA A 18 -12.61 4.37 -2.09
C ALA A 18 -11.88 5.70 -1.78
N VAL A 19 -11.22 5.78 -0.62
CA VAL A 19 -10.39 6.96 -0.28
C VAL A 19 -9.16 7.05 -1.18
N ARG A 20 -8.52 5.93 -1.51
CA ARG A 20 -7.38 5.88 -2.43
C ARG A 20 -7.77 6.33 -3.85
N ASP A 21 -8.94 5.92 -4.32
CA ASP A 21 -9.48 6.38 -5.61
C ASP A 21 -9.71 7.90 -5.64
N GLU A 22 -10.17 8.48 -4.52
CA GLU A 22 -10.30 9.94 -4.38
C GLU A 22 -8.93 10.64 -4.37
N ILE A 23 -7.90 10.01 -3.80
CA ILE A 23 -6.52 10.50 -3.83
C ILE A 23 -5.97 10.44 -5.25
N ASP A 24 -6.14 9.32 -5.95
CA ASP A 24 -5.72 9.16 -7.34
C ASP A 24 -6.42 10.16 -8.27
N ALA A 25 -7.66 10.54 -7.94
CA ALA A 25 -8.40 11.61 -8.61
C ALA A 25 -8.00 13.04 -8.15
N GLY A 26 -7.05 13.18 -7.25
CA GLY A 26 -6.59 14.47 -6.72
C GLY A 26 -7.56 15.17 -5.77
N LYS A 27 -8.57 14.47 -5.24
CA LYS A 27 -9.62 15.03 -4.38
C LYS A 27 -9.24 15.01 -2.89
N LYS A 28 -8.33 14.12 -2.49
CA LYS A 28 -7.86 13.98 -1.11
C LYS A 28 -6.34 13.90 -1.03
N PRO A 29 -5.72 14.31 0.08
CA PRO A 29 -4.28 14.14 0.28
C PRO A 29 -3.97 12.70 0.71
N TRP A 30 -2.77 12.21 0.39
CA TRP A 30 -2.29 10.88 0.80
C TRP A 30 -2.28 10.66 2.31
N SER A 31 -2.10 11.72 3.10
CA SER A 31 -2.05 11.64 4.56
C SER A 31 -3.26 10.98 5.21
N VAL A 32 -4.45 11.07 4.58
CA VAL A 32 -5.69 10.51 5.14
C VAL A 32 -5.72 8.99 5.15
N LEU A 33 -4.93 8.31 4.29
CA LEU A 33 -4.84 6.85 4.32
C LEU A 33 -4.20 6.32 5.60
N ALA A 34 -3.37 7.11 6.26
CA ALA A 34 -2.77 6.71 7.53
C ALA A 34 -3.79 6.54 8.66
N ASP A 35 -4.98 7.14 8.56
CA ASP A 35 -6.03 7.01 9.55
C ASP A 35 -6.64 5.60 9.60
N PHE A 36 -6.45 4.80 8.54
CA PHE A 36 -6.82 3.38 8.50
C PHE A 36 -5.83 2.46 9.23
N PHE A 37 -4.78 2.99 9.85
CA PHE A 37 -3.79 2.19 10.56
C PHE A 37 -3.85 2.42 12.07
N THR A 38 -3.51 1.36 12.85
CA THR A 38 -3.32 1.49 14.29
C THR A 38 -2.09 2.34 14.62
N GLU A 39 -1.99 2.84 15.85
CA GLU A 39 -0.85 3.67 16.26
C GLU A 39 0.48 2.95 16.16
N ASP A 40 0.48 1.63 16.39
CA ASP A 40 1.63 0.73 16.37
C ASP A 40 1.74 -0.08 15.06
N ALA A 41 1.03 0.29 14.01
CA ALA A 41 1.01 -0.45 12.76
C ALA A 41 2.39 -0.54 12.11
N ALA A 42 2.60 -1.59 11.31
CA ALA A 42 3.72 -1.69 10.40
C ALA A 42 3.23 -1.68 8.94
N TYR A 43 3.86 -0.85 8.13
CA TYR A 43 3.68 -0.81 6.69
C TYR A 43 4.98 -1.23 6.02
N ILE A 44 4.93 -2.23 5.15
CA ILE A 44 6.10 -2.76 4.45
C ILE A 44 5.97 -2.40 2.97
N ASP A 45 6.84 -1.52 2.52
CA ASP A 45 6.95 -1.16 1.11
C ASP A 45 8.10 -1.93 0.45
N PRO A 46 7.96 -2.41 -0.80
CA PRO A 46 9.01 -3.18 -1.47
C PRO A 46 10.30 -2.38 -1.70
N ALA A 47 10.24 -1.06 -1.82
CA ALA A 47 11.41 -0.21 -2.01
C ALA A 47 11.89 0.43 -0.69
N TRP A 48 10.99 1.00 0.11
CA TRP A 48 11.34 1.69 1.37
C TRP A 48 11.54 0.76 2.55
N GLY A 49 11.02 -0.48 2.50
CA GLY A 49 11.08 -1.44 3.59
C GLY A 49 10.05 -1.16 4.67
N ARG A 50 10.36 -1.52 5.92
CA ARG A 50 9.48 -1.42 7.07
C ARG A 50 9.39 0.01 7.61
N ILE A 51 8.16 0.48 7.75
CA ILE A 51 7.78 1.77 8.32
C ILE A 51 6.89 1.47 9.53
N GLU A 52 7.27 1.96 10.72
CA GLU A 52 6.59 1.63 11.96
C GLU A 52 5.89 2.83 12.57
N GLY A 53 4.64 2.61 12.93
CA GLY A 53 3.75 3.59 13.56
C GLY A 53 3.00 4.45 12.57
N ARG A 54 1.73 4.76 12.91
CA ARG A 54 0.81 5.53 12.07
C ARG A 54 1.39 6.88 11.61
N ASP A 55 2.10 7.57 12.47
CA ASP A 55 2.66 8.88 12.12
C ASP A 55 3.81 8.76 11.12
N ALA A 56 4.67 7.74 11.24
CA ALA A 56 5.70 7.46 10.25
C ALA A 56 5.10 7.00 8.92
N ILE A 57 4.02 6.22 8.94
CA ILE A 57 3.26 5.83 7.74
C ILE A 57 2.68 7.08 7.06
N ARG A 58 2.12 8.01 7.84
CA ARG A 58 1.60 9.29 7.33
C ARG A 58 2.70 10.12 6.67
N GLU A 59 3.85 10.21 7.31
CA GLU A 59 5.01 10.91 6.76
C GLU A 59 5.50 10.27 5.45
N PHE A 60 5.57 8.94 5.39
CA PHE A 60 5.91 8.19 4.18
C PHE A 60 4.93 8.50 3.04
N PHE A 61 3.63 8.46 3.30
CA PHE A 61 2.63 8.77 2.28
C PHE A 61 2.79 10.21 1.76
N VAL A 62 3.00 11.17 2.63
CA VAL A 62 3.17 12.58 2.23
C VAL A 62 4.46 12.82 1.48
N LYS A 63 5.58 12.26 1.94
CA LYS A 63 6.91 12.59 1.40
C LYS A 63 7.33 11.71 0.23
N SER A 64 6.76 10.51 0.10
CA SER A 64 7.18 9.53 -0.90
C SER A 64 6.09 9.22 -1.91
N MET A 65 4.83 9.07 -1.49
CA MET A 65 3.74 8.66 -2.39
C MET A 65 2.99 9.83 -3.02
N ALA A 66 2.78 10.92 -2.29
CA ALA A 66 2.00 12.07 -2.77
C ALA A 66 2.55 12.69 -4.06
N GLY A 67 3.87 12.66 -4.25
CA GLY A 67 4.51 13.17 -5.46
C GLY A 67 4.28 12.32 -6.72
N LEU A 68 3.86 11.06 -6.58
CA LEU A 68 3.69 10.14 -7.69
C LEU A 68 2.32 10.31 -8.37
N THR A 69 1.26 10.51 -7.61
CA THR A 69 -0.12 10.65 -8.10
C THR A 69 -0.26 11.83 -9.09
N GLY A 70 0.34 12.98 -8.78
CA GLY A 70 0.34 14.15 -9.67
C GLY A 70 1.07 13.94 -11.01
N HIS A 71 1.74 12.81 -11.19
CA HIS A 71 2.50 12.43 -12.38
C HIS A 71 1.89 11.24 -13.15
N GLY A 72 0.59 11.02 -12.98
CA GLY A 72 -0.15 10.00 -13.73
C GLY A 72 -0.06 8.58 -13.16
N TRP A 73 0.43 8.44 -11.93
CA TRP A 73 0.39 7.17 -11.21
C TRP A 73 -0.96 7.00 -10.54
N SER A 74 -1.47 5.77 -10.58
CA SER A 74 -2.69 5.34 -9.88
C SER A 74 -2.60 3.88 -9.50
N THR A 75 -3.48 3.46 -8.59
CA THR A 75 -3.43 2.11 -8.01
C THR A 75 -4.79 1.43 -8.01
N PRO A 76 -5.41 1.21 -9.20
CA PRO A 76 -6.71 0.57 -9.29
C PRO A 76 -6.71 -0.83 -8.69
N GLU A 77 -7.73 -1.10 -7.88
CA GLU A 77 -7.99 -2.39 -7.26
C GLU A 77 -8.63 -3.36 -8.25
N ASN A 78 -8.18 -4.62 -8.27
CA ASN A 78 -8.75 -5.65 -9.14
C ASN A 78 -9.63 -6.64 -8.36
N TRP A 79 -9.14 -7.18 -7.24
CA TRP A 79 -9.88 -8.10 -6.39
C TRP A 79 -9.30 -8.22 -4.99
N ILE A 80 -10.11 -8.70 -4.05
CA ILE A 80 -9.70 -8.98 -2.67
C ILE A 80 -10.17 -10.36 -2.22
N MET A 81 -9.40 -10.97 -1.32
CA MET A 81 -9.76 -12.17 -0.55
C MET A 81 -9.62 -11.86 0.93
N VAL A 82 -10.57 -12.34 1.74
CA VAL A 82 -10.58 -12.14 3.19
C VAL A 82 -10.71 -13.51 3.87
N ASP A 83 -9.91 -13.74 4.90
CA ASP A 83 -9.93 -14.94 5.74
C ASP A 83 -9.69 -14.51 7.20
N GLY A 84 -10.75 -14.45 7.99
CA GLY A 84 -10.73 -13.87 9.32
C GLY A 84 -10.23 -12.42 9.30
N PRO A 85 -9.22 -12.07 10.11
CA PRO A 85 -8.63 -10.72 10.11
C PRO A 85 -7.64 -10.48 8.96
N ARG A 86 -7.34 -11.49 8.12
CA ARG A 86 -6.37 -11.40 7.03
C ARG A 86 -7.03 -11.03 5.73
N LEU A 87 -6.39 -10.15 4.98
CA LEU A 87 -6.84 -9.73 3.68
C LEU A 87 -5.67 -9.77 2.69
N VAL A 88 -5.95 -10.28 1.50
CA VAL A 88 -5.05 -10.16 0.35
C VAL A 88 -5.78 -9.37 -0.72
N SER A 89 -5.12 -8.38 -1.26
CA SER A 89 -5.61 -7.59 -2.37
C SER A 89 -4.67 -7.69 -3.56
N GLN A 90 -5.21 -7.66 -4.77
CA GLN A 90 -4.45 -7.53 -6.00
C GLN A 90 -4.88 -6.25 -6.71
N TRP A 91 -3.88 -5.42 -7.02
CA TRP A 91 -4.04 -4.12 -7.64
C TRP A 91 -2.96 -3.90 -8.72
N ASP A 92 -3.14 -2.90 -9.56
CA ASP A 92 -2.16 -2.53 -10.55
C ASP A 92 -1.52 -1.20 -10.19
N GLN A 93 -0.19 -1.13 -10.17
CA GLN A 93 0.51 0.14 -10.13
C GLN A 93 0.62 0.69 -11.54
N VAL A 94 -0.32 1.54 -11.92
CA VAL A 94 -0.28 2.26 -13.19
C VAL A 94 0.74 3.37 -13.08
N MET A 95 1.68 3.40 -14.01
CA MET A 95 2.83 4.33 -13.99
C MET A 95 2.74 5.37 -15.10
N GLY A 96 1.60 5.47 -15.77
CA GLY A 96 1.33 6.39 -16.88
C GLY A 96 1.08 5.66 -18.20
N THR A 97 1.14 6.41 -19.31
CA THR A 97 0.84 5.93 -20.65
C THR A 97 2.10 5.92 -21.50
N GLY A 98 2.37 4.81 -22.17
CA GLY A 98 3.48 4.68 -23.10
C GLY A 98 3.26 5.45 -24.40
N ALA A 99 4.31 5.55 -25.22
CA ALA A 99 4.27 6.22 -26.53
C ALA A 99 3.26 5.61 -27.52
N ASP A 100 2.88 4.35 -27.30
CA ASP A 100 1.85 3.63 -28.08
C ASP A 100 0.42 3.87 -27.59
N GLY A 101 0.22 4.79 -26.64
CA GLY A 101 -1.08 5.14 -26.07
C GLY A 101 -1.62 4.14 -25.04
N LYS A 102 -0.85 3.09 -24.70
CA LYS A 102 -1.29 2.06 -23.73
C LYS A 102 -0.79 2.35 -22.31
N PRO A 103 -1.59 2.05 -21.28
CA PRO A 103 -1.13 2.17 -19.91
C PRO A 103 0.07 1.23 -19.65
N ARG A 104 0.99 1.69 -18.83
CA ARG A 104 2.10 0.90 -18.31
C ARG A 104 1.84 0.66 -16.83
N PHE A 105 1.79 -0.61 -16.46
CA PHE A 105 1.51 -0.99 -15.08
C PHE A 105 2.31 -2.22 -14.67
N VAL A 106 2.41 -2.40 -13.36
CA VAL A 106 2.99 -3.58 -12.71
C VAL A 106 1.98 -4.08 -11.70
N ALA A 107 1.66 -5.37 -11.77
CA ALA A 107 0.76 -5.98 -10.79
C ALA A 107 1.38 -5.98 -9.40
N GLY A 108 0.60 -5.56 -8.41
CA GLY A 108 0.93 -5.57 -7.00
C GLY A 108 0.01 -6.47 -6.19
N LEU A 109 0.51 -6.92 -5.06
CA LEU A 109 -0.24 -7.62 -4.03
C LEU A 109 -0.02 -6.92 -2.70
N SER A 110 -1.05 -6.80 -1.89
CA SER A 110 -0.94 -6.37 -0.49
C SER A 110 -1.48 -7.45 0.42
N ILE A 111 -0.78 -7.72 1.52
CA ILE A 111 -1.28 -8.53 2.63
C ILE A 111 -1.56 -7.57 3.79
N LEU A 112 -2.80 -7.55 4.27
CA LEU A 112 -3.20 -6.70 5.39
C LEU A 112 -3.73 -7.55 6.54
N TYR A 113 -3.57 -7.02 7.77
CA TYR A 113 -4.17 -7.59 8.97
C TYR A 113 -5.08 -6.55 9.65
N TYR A 114 -6.35 -6.89 9.73
CA TYR A 114 -7.37 -6.08 10.38
C TYR A 114 -7.27 -6.21 11.91
N ALA A 115 -7.26 -5.08 12.59
CA ALA A 115 -7.12 -4.99 14.05
C ALA A 115 -8.44 -4.73 14.78
N GLY A 116 -9.53 -4.50 14.07
CA GLY A 116 -10.78 -3.98 14.62
C GLY A 116 -10.89 -2.47 14.46
N ASP A 117 -12.03 -1.93 14.83
CA ASP A 117 -12.31 -0.47 14.87
C ASP A 117 -11.97 0.27 13.57
N GLY A 118 -12.18 -0.38 12.42
CA GLY A 118 -11.92 0.21 11.11
C GLY A 118 -10.43 0.44 10.82
N ARG A 119 -9.52 -0.35 11.39
CA ARG A 119 -8.06 -0.16 11.25
C ARG A 119 -7.32 -1.45 10.94
N PHE A 120 -6.21 -1.29 10.23
CA PHE A 120 -5.22 -2.32 9.97
C PHE A 120 -4.00 -2.11 10.87
N CYS A 121 -3.48 -3.20 11.45
CA CYS A 121 -2.22 -3.16 12.19
C CYS A 121 -1.01 -3.49 11.32
N TYR A 122 -1.25 -3.93 10.08
CA TYR A 122 -0.19 -4.35 9.18
C TYR A 122 -0.63 -4.21 7.73
N SER A 123 0.28 -3.77 6.87
CA SER A 123 0.21 -3.86 5.42
C SER A 123 1.57 -4.23 4.86
N HIS A 124 1.59 -5.16 3.91
CA HIS A 124 2.81 -5.57 3.20
C HIS A 124 2.54 -5.57 1.71
N ASP A 125 3.10 -4.60 1.03
CA ASP A 125 3.00 -4.46 -0.41
C ASP A 125 4.13 -5.24 -1.10
N MET A 126 3.77 -5.97 -2.13
CA MET A 126 4.69 -6.77 -2.93
C MET A 126 4.56 -6.41 -4.41
N LEU A 127 5.68 -6.02 -4.99
CA LEU A 127 5.83 -5.72 -6.41
C LEU A 127 7.05 -6.42 -6.96
N ASN A 128 7.00 -6.78 -8.24
CA ASN A 128 8.20 -7.17 -8.94
C ASN A 128 9.06 -5.93 -9.24
N MET A 129 10.00 -5.61 -8.35
CA MET A 129 10.83 -4.40 -8.44
C MET A 129 11.72 -4.37 -9.69
N THR A 130 12.09 -5.53 -10.24
CA THR A 130 12.79 -5.58 -11.54
C THR A 130 11.87 -5.07 -12.66
N HIS A 131 10.63 -5.51 -12.69
CA HIS A 131 9.64 -5.04 -13.67
C HIS A 131 9.33 -3.56 -13.48
N VAL A 132 9.17 -3.08 -12.24
CA VAL A 132 9.04 -1.63 -11.94
C VAL A 132 10.20 -0.84 -12.56
N GLY A 133 11.44 -1.24 -12.29
CA GLY A 133 12.63 -0.56 -12.83
C GLY A 133 12.70 -0.58 -14.36
N GLN A 134 12.33 -1.70 -15.00
CA GLN A 134 12.26 -1.81 -16.46
C GLN A 134 11.19 -0.88 -17.04
N THR A 135 10.02 -0.81 -16.43
CA THR A 135 8.92 0.06 -16.84
C THR A 135 9.31 1.54 -16.71
N MET A 136 9.87 1.93 -15.57
CA MET A 136 10.39 3.30 -15.35
C MET A 136 11.41 3.69 -16.42
N LYS A 137 12.36 2.80 -16.72
CA LYS A 137 13.38 3.03 -17.75
C LYS A 137 12.76 3.19 -19.15
N ALA A 138 11.83 2.30 -19.50
CA ALA A 138 11.15 2.35 -20.81
C ALA A 138 10.34 3.65 -21.02
N MET A 139 9.81 4.20 -19.93
CA MET A 139 9.06 5.46 -19.94
C MET A 139 9.95 6.71 -19.76
N ALA A 140 11.26 6.53 -19.62
CA ALA A 140 12.18 7.61 -19.25
C ALA A 140 11.73 8.39 -18.00
N TRP A 141 11.02 7.68 -17.08
CA TRP A 141 10.49 8.28 -15.87
C TRP A 141 11.61 8.82 -14.97
N ARG A 142 11.37 9.98 -14.36
CA ARG A 142 12.25 10.60 -13.38
C ARG A 142 11.44 10.95 -12.13
N PRO A 143 12.01 10.74 -10.92
CA PRO A 143 11.33 11.13 -9.70
C PRO A 143 11.07 12.64 -9.69
N PRO A 144 9.88 13.08 -9.27
CA PRO A 144 9.61 14.51 -9.09
C PRO A 144 10.55 15.13 -8.05
N ALA A 145 10.81 16.43 -8.21
CA ALA A 145 11.62 17.16 -7.25
C ALA A 145 10.97 17.14 -5.85
N GLY A 146 11.74 16.84 -4.82
CA GLY A 146 11.28 16.83 -3.43
C GLY A 146 10.63 15.51 -2.97
N VAL A 147 10.48 14.50 -3.84
CA VAL A 147 10.05 13.16 -3.42
C VAL A 147 11.19 12.46 -2.70
N ASN A 148 10.90 11.90 -1.53
CA ASN A 148 11.86 11.07 -0.83
C ASN A 148 12.12 9.78 -1.62
N MET A 149 13.40 9.51 -1.83
CA MET A 149 13.83 8.25 -2.46
C MET A 149 13.99 7.14 -1.43
N PRO A 150 13.85 5.86 -1.84
CA PRO A 150 14.08 4.73 -0.95
C PRO A 150 15.46 4.79 -0.30
N PRO A 151 15.58 4.36 0.98
CA PRO A 151 16.88 4.25 1.62
C PRO A 151 17.76 3.21 0.91
N ARG A 152 19.07 3.39 0.98
CA ARG A 152 20.03 2.45 0.38
C ARG A 152 19.93 1.05 1.00
N GLU A 153 19.68 0.99 2.31
CA GLU A 153 19.55 -0.24 3.10
C GLU A 153 18.22 -0.21 3.86
N PRO A 154 17.11 -0.58 3.21
CA PRO A 154 15.81 -0.60 3.86
C PRO A 154 15.70 -1.73 4.87
N ASN A 155 14.95 -1.49 5.95
CA ASN A 155 14.60 -2.53 6.90
C ASN A 155 13.69 -3.58 6.23
N ARG A 156 14.14 -4.83 6.16
CA ARG A 156 13.45 -5.95 5.51
C ARG A 156 12.70 -6.87 6.48
N ASP A 157 12.50 -6.45 7.73
CA ASP A 157 11.66 -7.18 8.67
C ASP A 157 10.19 -7.14 8.25
N VAL A 158 9.63 -8.29 7.92
CA VAL A 158 8.23 -8.48 7.50
C VAL A 158 7.35 -9.06 8.60
N SER A 159 7.83 -9.09 9.85
CA SER A 159 7.05 -9.59 10.96
C SER A 159 5.90 -8.67 11.32
N LEU A 160 4.81 -9.25 11.89
CA LEU A 160 3.74 -8.46 12.50
C LEU A 160 4.28 -7.63 13.67
N PRO A 161 3.71 -6.45 13.96
CA PRO A 161 4.01 -5.72 15.19
C PRO A 161 3.77 -6.60 16.40
N LYS A 162 4.59 -6.42 17.44
CA LYS A 162 4.60 -7.32 18.60
C LYS A 162 3.23 -7.55 19.23
N ALA A 163 2.41 -6.50 19.34
CA ALA A 163 1.08 -6.59 19.92
C ALA A 163 0.11 -7.47 19.11
N TRP A 164 0.37 -7.64 17.80
CA TRP A 164 -0.53 -8.28 16.85
C TRP A 164 -0.06 -9.65 16.36
N ARG A 165 1.04 -10.18 16.88
CA ARG A 165 1.59 -11.49 16.49
C ARG A 165 0.62 -12.66 16.71
N HIS A 166 -0.34 -12.50 17.62
CA HIS A 166 -1.38 -13.49 17.87
C HIS A 166 -2.33 -13.69 16.68
N LEU A 167 -2.43 -12.71 15.76
CA LEU A 167 -3.24 -12.82 14.54
C LEU A 167 -2.62 -13.77 13.51
N ASP A 168 -1.35 -14.13 13.65
CA ASP A 168 -0.62 -15.06 12.79
C ASP A 168 0.13 -16.12 13.60
N ALA A 169 -0.61 -16.81 14.47
CA ALA A 169 -0.06 -17.80 15.41
C ALA A 169 0.60 -19.02 14.71
N LYS A 170 0.54 -19.12 13.38
CA LYS A 170 1.17 -20.20 12.60
C LYS A 170 2.52 -19.81 11.99
N ARG A 171 2.94 -18.56 12.08
CA ARG A 171 4.31 -18.17 11.71
C ARG A 171 5.27 -18.49 12.85
N PRO A 172 6.36 -19.21 12.56
CA PRO A 172 7.39 -19.50 13.55
C PRO A 172 8.08 -18.26 14.07
#